data_09aee286258df73c5a6ff1efb61ec15d
#
_entry.id   09aee286258df73c5a6ff1efb61ec15d
#
_cell.length_a   1.000
_cell.length_b   1.000
_cell.length_c   1.000
_cell.angle_alpha   90.00
_cell.angle_beta   90.00
_cell.angle_gamma   90.00
#
_symmetry.space_group_name_H-M   'P 1'
#
loop_
_entity.id
_entity.type
_entity.pdbx_description
1 polymer ?
#
loop_
_entity_poly.entity_id
_entity_poly.type
_entity_poly.pdbx_seq_one_letter_code
_entity_poly.pdbx_strand_id
1 'polypeptide(L)'
;LVYKDEQGNPDYRLYRKAVADLDVSAGKLLNILPKDLELFHTGSLALVPEMLDVLIPVITELKSRGVKISIDVNARKGVEVNHQKYIEAIAKFVACADIVKVSDEDLLITNLYGDPNTHVQSMLNSMENGMVVLTLGEAGSHFISPKFNIQQDIYKAKSYGDTVGAGDTFFSAMIAQLLRDDALYQEADQEKLGYALKFGSLAAAINVAKVGCH
;
A
#
# COMPACT_ATOMS: atom_id res chain seq x y z
N LEU A 1 -12.05 13.11 -10.85
CA LEU A 1 -12.82 12.62 -12.00
C LEU A 1 -12.09 11.40 -12.58
N VAL A 2 -12.84 10.36 -12.90
CA VAL A 2 -12.32 9.16 -13.55
C VAL A 2 -12.85 9.15 -14.98
N TYR A 3 -11.94 9.04 -15.93
CA TYR A 3 -12.24 8.85 -17.35
C TYR A 3 -11.76 7.46 -17.76
N LYS A 4 -12.25 6.94 -18.86
CA LYS A 4 -11.65 5.79 -19.53
C LYS A 4 -10.85 6.27 -20.72
N ASP A 5 -9.61 5.78 -20.86
CA ASP A 5 -8.81 6.02 -22.06
C ASP A 5 -9.40 5.26 -23.27
N GLU A 6 -8.77 5.42 -24.45
CA GLU A 6 -9.22 4.75 -25.68
C GLU A 6 -9.15 3.22 -25.61
N GLN A 7 -8.35 2.67 -24.69
CA GLN A 7 -8.22 1.24 -24.39
C GLN A 7 -9.18 0.77 -23.28
N GLY A 8 -9.95 1.69 -22.66
CA GLY A 8 -10.89 1.40 -21.59
C GLY A 8 -10.28 1.38 -20.18
N ASN A 9 -8.98 1.73 -20.02
CA ASN A 9 -8.33 1.82 -18.72
C ASN A 9 -8.76 3.11 -18.00
N PRO A 10 -8.81 3.09 -16.65
CA PRO A 10 -9.16 4.28 -15.88
C PRO A 10 -8.03 5.33 -15.96
N ASP A 11 -8.37 6.54 -16.38
CA ASP A 11 -7.52 7.73 -16.29
C ASP A 11 -8.07 8.67 -15.21
N TYR A 12 -7.21 9.07 -14.26
CA TYR A 12 -7.59 9.86 -13.10
C TYR A 12 -7.16 11.31 -13.24
N ARG A 13 -8.12 12.25 -13.25
CA ARG A 13 -7.83 13.67 -13.11
C ARG A 13 -8.10 14.12 -11.68
N LEU A 14 -7.01 14.42 -10.96
CA LEU A 14 -7.03 14.77 -9.56
C LEU A 14 -6.97 16.30 -9.39
N TYR A 15 -7.92 16.85 -8.67
CA TYR A 15 -7.97 18.26 -8.30
C TYR A 15 -7.60 18.36 -6.82
N ARG A 16 -6.36 18.76 -6.54
CA ARG A 16 -5.77 18.71 -5.19
C ARG A 16 -5.59 20.07 -4.52
N LYS A 17 -6.17 21.15 -5.06
CA LYS A 17 -6.07 22.48 -4.48
C LYS A 17 -7.19 22.72 -3.47
N ALA A 18 -6.85 23.06 -2.23
CA ALA A 18 -7.78 23.35 -1.13
C ALA A 18 -8.80 22.22 -0.88
N VAL A 19 -8.32 20.98 -0.83
CA VAL A 19 -9.13 19.80 -0.55
C VAL A 19 -9.06 19.42 0.93
N ALA A 20 -10.15 18.86 1.46
CA ALA A 20 -10.30 18.59 2.88
C ALA A 20 -9.31 17.56 3.42
N ASP A 21 -8.86 16.63 2.60
CA ASP A 21 -7.88 15.60 2.99
C ASP A 21 -6.47 16.16 3.27
N LEU A 22 -6.17 17.38 2.82
CA LEU A 22 -4.94 18.10 3.17
C LEU A 22 -5.12 19.10 4.33
N ASP A 23 -6.36 19.34 4.79
CA ASP A 23 -6.67 20.26 5.90
C ASP A 23 -6.69 19.52 7.24
N VAL A 24 -5.60 18.84 7.56
CA VAL A 24 -5.41 18.11 8.81
C VAL A 24 -4.09 18.51 9.48
N SER A 25 -4.00 18.32 10.80
CA SER A 25 -2.75 18.48 11.55
C SER A 25 -2.45 17.23 12.36
N ALA A 26 -1.17 17.01 12.68
CA ALA A 26 -0.74 15.88 13.49
C ALA A 26 -1.49 15.80 14.83
N GLY A 27 -1.64 16.94 15.53
CA GLY A 27 -2.37 16.99 16.79
C GLY A 27 -3.86 16.62 16.66
N LYS A 28 -4.55 17.08 15.60
CA LYS A 28 -5.94 16.67 15.35
C LYS A 28 -6.04 15.16 15.12
N LEU A 29 -5.16 14.59 14.27
CA LEU A 29 -5.16 13.15 14.01
C LEU A 29 -4.93 12.36 15.29
N LEU A 30 -3.88 12.67 16.05
CA LEU A 30 -3.56 11.94 17.29
C LEU A 30 -4.68 12.01 18.33
N ASN A 31 -5.45 13.11 18.37
CA ASN A 31 -6.57 13.25 19.30
C ASN A 31 -7.80 12.42 18.94
N ILE A 32 -8.01 12.09 17.66
CA ILE A 32 -9.18 11.31 17.21
C ILE A 32 -8.90 9.82 17.05
N LEU A 33 -7.61 9.42 16.97
CA LEU A 33 -7.24 8.02 16.82
C LEU A 33 -7.56 7.22 18.10
N PRO A 34 -8.08 6.00 17.98
CA PRO A 34 -8.33 5.12 19.11
C PRO A 34 -7.05 4.87 19.93
N LYS A 35 -7.20 4.74 21.26
CA LYS A 35 -6.06 4.46 22.14
C LYS A 35 -5.54 3.03 22.03
N ASP A 36 -6.41 2.12 21.66
CA ASP A 36 -6.21 0.68 21.45
C ASP A 36 -5.94 0.33 19.98
N LEU A 37 -5.47 1.30 19.19
CA LEU A 37 -5.14 1.11 17.79
C LEU A 37 -3.99 0.10 17.65
N GLU A 38 -4.22 -0.96 16.87
CA GLU A 38 -3.21 -1.98 16.58
C GLU A 38 -2.44 -1.67 15.30
N LEU A 39 -3.13 -1.12 14.29
CA LEU A 39 -2.53 -0.83 13.00
C LEU A 39 -3.03 0.51 12.47
N PHE A 40 -2.11 1.31 11.96
CA PHE A 40 -2.40 2.53 11.21
C PHE A 40 -2.07 2.31 9.73
N HIS A 41 -3.08 2.46 8.88
CA HIS A 41 -2.93 2.35 7.43
C HIS A 41 -3.04 3.71 6.76
N THR A 42 -2.13 3.98 5.81
CA THR A 42 -2.18 5.14 4.93
C THR A 42 -1.61 4.80 3.56
N GLY A 43 -1.83 5.68 2.57
CA GLY A 43 -1.33 5.41 1.22
C GLY A 43 -1.82 6.40 0.18
N SER A 44 -1.44 6.16 -1.08
CA SER A 44 -1.93 6.86 -2.25
C SER A 44 -1.83 8.39 -2.13
N LEU A 45 -2.95 9.08 -2.15
CA LEU A 45 -3.03 10.55 -2.12
C LEU A 45 -2.52 11.20 -0.83
N ALA A 46 -2.32 10.43 0.23
CA ALA A 46 -1.73 10.92 1.48
C ALA A 46 -0.19 10.93 1.47
N LEU A 47 0.45 10.26 0.49
CA LEU A 47 1.92 10.16 0.41
C LEU A 47 2.56 11.35 -0.34
N VAL A 48 2.03 12.53 -0.17
CA VAL A 48 2.51 13.75 -0.83
C VAL A 48 3.45 14.56 0.08
N PRO A 49 4.33 15.40 -0.49
CA PRO A 49 5.29 16.20 0.29
C PRO A 49 4.64 17.05 1.40
N GLU A 50 3.45 17.60 1.13
CA GLU A 50 2.70 18.44 2.05
C GLU A 50 2.26 17.69 3.32
N MET A 51 2.12 16.37 3.24
CA MET A 51 1.71 15.53 4.36
C MET A 51 2.87 15.00 5.20
N LEU A 52 4.12 15.24 4.81
CA LEU A 52 5.29 14.79 5.59
C LEU A 52 5.28 15.37 7.01
N ASP A 53 5.08 16.68 7.14
CA ASP A 53 5.10 17.36 8.45
C ASP A 53 3.87 17.02 9.31
N VAL A 54 2.86 16.37 8.73
CA VAL A 54 1.66 15.90 9.43
C VAL A 54 1.78 14.42 9.80
N LEU A 55 2.05 13.56 8.83
CA LEU A 55 1.98 12.11 9.02
C LEU A 55 3.25 11.52 9.65
N ILE A 56 4.45 12.05 9.40
CA ILE A 56 5.66 11.51 10.03
C ILE A 56 5.62 11.64 11.55
N PRO A 57 5.25 12.79 12.15
CA PRO A 57 5.06 12.88 13.60
C PRO A 57 3.98 11.93 14.13
N VAL A 58 2.86 11.76 13.41
CA VAL A 58 1.80 10.82 13.79
C VAL A 58 2.33 9.38 13.78
N ILE A 59 2.99 8.97 12.71
CA ILE A 59 3.60 7.63 12.59
C ILE A 59 4.61 7.39 13.70
N THR A 60 5.48 8.36 13.99
CA THR A 60 6.48 8.26 15.04
C THR A 60 5.84 8.04 16.41
N GLU A 61 4.81 8.82 16.75
CA GLU A 61 4.07 8.66 17.99
C GLU A 61 3.36 7.30 18.07
N LEU A 62 2.72 6.86 16.99
CA LEU A 62 2.04 5.57 16.93
C LEU A 62 3.02 4.40 17.09
N LYS A 63 4.18 4.45 16.43
CA LYS A 63 5.24 3.44 16.59
C LYS A 63 5.75 3.38 18.03
N SER A 64 5.86 4.52 18.72
CA SER A 64 6.25 4.53 20.14
C SER A 64 5.25 3.84 21.06
N ARG A 65 3.99 3.72 20.63
CA ARG A 65 2.92 2.98 21.31
C ARG A 65 2.84 1.50 20.89
N GLY A 66 3.70 1.04 19.98
CA GLY A 66 3.69 -0.33 19.44
C GLY A 66 2.69 -0.54 18.29
N VAL A 67 2.05 0.51 17.78
CA VAL A 67 1.14 0.45 16.63
C VAL A 67 1.92 0.11 15.38
N LYS A 68 1.45 -0.84 14.59
CA LYS A 68 2.03 -1.20 13.30
C LYS A 68 1.63 -0.22 12.21
N ILE A 69 2.55 0.07 11.31
CA ILE A 69 2.35 1.03 10.22
C ILE A 69 2.29 0.27 8.89
N SER A 70 1.17 0.41 8.21
CA SER A 70 0.92 -0.15 6.88
C SER A 70 0.81 0.95 5.84
N ILE A 71 1.52 0.79 4.73
CA ILE A 71 1.49 1.74 3.62
C ILE A 71 1.17 1.02 2.31
N ASP A 72 0.17 1.51 1.59
CA ASP A 72 -0.02 1.21 0.17
C ASP A 72 0.56 2.37 -0.65
N VAL A 73 1.62 2.11 -1.40
CA VAL A 73 2.25 3.16 -2.23
C VAL A 73 1.22 3.76 -3.17
N ASN A 74 0.51 2.93 -3.92
CA ASN A 74 -0.63 3.28 -4.76
C ASN A 74 -0.44 4.66 -5.43
N ALA A 75 0.71 4.82 -6.09
CA ALA A 75 1.18 6.09 -6.65
C ALA A 75 0.23 6.60 -7.73
N ARG A 76 0.09 7.91 -7.82
CA ARG A 76 -0.80 8.55 -8.79
C ARG A 76 -0.05 9.58 -9.64
N LYS A 77 -0.27 9.54 -10.94
CA LYS A 77 0.24 10.58 -11.84
C LYS A 77 -0.52 11.91 -11.63
N GLY A 78 0.19 13.02 -11.72
CA GLY A 78 -0.43 14.35 -11.68
C GLY A 78 -0.97 14.76 -10.30
N VAL A 79 -0.50 14.14 -9.23
CA VAL A 79 -0.89 14.49 -7.85
C VAL A 79 -0.20 15.77 -7.39
N GLU A 80 1.00 16.03 -7.88
CA GLU A 80 1.88 17.12 -7.45
C GLU A 80 2.53 17.84 -8.65
N VAL A 81 3.04 19.04 -8.36
CA VAL A 81 3.75 19.88 -9.35
C VAL A 81 5.22 19.44 -9.52
N ASN A 82 5.82 18.83 -8.47
CA ASN A 82 7.22 18.41 -8.47
C ASN A 82 7.33 16.91 -8.22
N HIS A 83 7.48 16.18 -9.30
CA HIS A 83 7.54 14.72 -9.28
C HIS A 83 8.71 14.17 -8.44
N GLN A 84 9.88 14.81 -8.48
CA GLN A 84 11.03 14.39 -7.68
C GLN A 84 10.74 14.47 -6.17
N LYS A 85 10.12 15.57 -5.70
CA LYS A 85 9.71 15.70 -4.30
C LYS A 85 8.67 14.67 -3.90
N TYR A 86 7.80 14.28 -4.81
CA TYR A 86 6.82 13.22 -4.56
C TYR A 86 7.50 11.86 -4.34
N ILE A 87 8.44 11.48 -5.19
CA ILE A 87 9.24 10.26 -5.02
C ILE A 87 9.98 10.27 -3.69
N GLU A 88 10.61 11.39 -3.33
CA GLU A 88 11.31 11.55 -2.06
C GLU A 88 10.36 11.44 -0.85
N ALA A 89 9.13 11.96 -0.96
CA ALA A 89 8.12 11.82 0.07
C ALA A 89 7.70 10.36 0.25
N ILE A 90 7.39 9.65 -0.83
CA ILE A 90 7.08 8.21 -0.80
C ILE A 90 8.22 7.43 -0.12
N ALA A 91 9.48 7.69 -0.49
CA ALA A 91 10.62 7.01 0.11
C ALA A 91 10.71 7.22 1.64
N LYS A 92 10.42 8.44 2.12
CA LYS A 92 10.40 8.76 3.55
C LYS A 92 9.27 8.02 4.27
N PHE A 93 8.08 7.93 3.67
CA PHE A 93 6.96 7.17 4.23
C PHE A 93 7.27 5.68 4.28
N VAL A 94 7.79 5.11 3.19
CA VAL A 94 8.22 3.70 3.12
C VAL A 94 9.20 3.37 4.24
N ALA A 95 10.21 4.22 4.47
CA ALA A 95 11.20 4.00 5.53
C ALA A 95 10.61 3.93 6.95
N CYS A 96 9.43 4.52 7.17
CA CYS A 96 8.75 4.51 8.47
C CYS A 96 7.77 3.33 8.65
N ALA A 97 7.50 2.56 7.58
CA ALA A 97 6.49 1.51 7.60
C ALA A 97 7.01 0.19 8.18
N ASP A 98 6.08 -0.62 8.70
CA ASP A 98 6.33 -2.03 9.06
C ASP A 98 5.96 -2.95 7.89
N ILE A 99 4.92 -2.60 7.12
CA ILE A 99 4.52 -3.32 5.91
C ILE A 99 4.17 -2.35 4.79
N VAL A 100 4.70 -2.59 3.61
CA VAL A 100 4.46 -1.78 2.40
C VAL A 100 3.90 -2.67 1.30
N LYS A 101 2.82 -2.23 0.66
CA LYS A 101 2.45 -2.76 -0.65
C LYS A 101 2.93 -1.80 -1.73
N VAL A 102 3.47 -2.36 -2.80
CA VAL A 102 3.87 -1.64 -4.01
C VAL A 102 3.49 -2.49 -5.22
N SER A 103 3.02 -1.87 -6.29
CA SER A 103 2.77 -2.54 -7.57
C SER A 103 3.88 -2.25 -8.58
N ASP A 104 3.95 -3.03 -9.65
CA ASP A 104 4.80 -2.74 -10.81
C ASP A 104 4.44 -1.38 -11.45
N GLU A 105 3.15 -1.00 -11.48
CA GLU A 105 2.72 0.33 -11.92
C GLU A 105 3.24 1.44 -11.00
N ASP A 106 3.24 1.24 -9.68
CA ASP A 106 3.79 2.20 -8.73
C ASP A 106 5.28 2.45 -8.97
N LEU A 107 6.03 1.38 -9.24
CA LEU A 107 7.46 1.48 -9.58
C LEU A 107 7.68 2.30 -10.84
N LEU A 108 6.87 2.11 -11.88
CA LEU A 108 6.94 2.90 -13.10
C LEU A 108 6.61 4.38 -12.86
N ILE A 109 5.56 4.67 -12.07
CA ILE A 109 5.17 6.04 -11.71
C ILE A 109 6.27 6.73 -10.90
N THR A 110 6.97 6.00 -10.06
CA THR A 110 8.08 6.53 -9.24
C THR A 110 9.44 6.49 -9.95
N ASN A 111 9.46 6.27 -11.27
CA ASN A 111 10.67 6.18 -12.10
C ASN A 111 11.65 5.07 -11.69
N LEU A 112 11.18 4.05 -11.02
CA LEU A 112 11.95 2.86 -10.67
C LEU A 112 11.81 1.83 -11.79
N TYR A 113 12.66 1.95 -12.80
CA TYR A 113 12.68 1.05 -13.96
C TYR A 113 13.60 -0.15 -13.70
N GLY A 114 13.35 -1.25 -14.42
CA GLY A 114 14.17 -2.46 -14.36
C GLY A 114 13.54 -3.58 -13.54
N ASP A 115 14.35 -4.37 -12.86
CA ASP A 115 13.86 -5.50 -12.07
C ASP A 115 13.14 -5.03 -10.79
N PRO A 116 11.83 -5.31 -10.64
CA PRO A 116 11.07 -4.95 -9.45
C PRO A 116 11.69 -5.45 -8.14
N ASN A 117 12.32 -6.63 -8.14
CA ASN A 117 12.92 -7.19 -6.94
C ASN A 117 14.09 -6.35 -6.41
N THR A 118 14.87 -5.73 -7.30
CA THR A 118 15.95 -4.81 -6.90
C THR A 118 15.40 -3.61 -6.15
N HIS A 119 14.29 -3.05 -6.59
CA HIS A 119 13.63 -1.91 -5.94
C HIS A 119 13.00 -2.29 -4.60
N VAL A 120 12.35 -3.45 -4.54
CA VAL A 120 11.83 -4.01 -3.29
C VAL A 120 12.93 -4.21 -2.27
N GLN A 121 14.10 -4.72 -2.68
CA GLN A 121 15.25 -4.90 -1.80
C GLN A 121 15.78 -3.56 -1.28
N SER A 122 15.78 -2.51 -2.11
CA SER A 122 16.13 -1.16 -1.69
C SER A 122 15.15 -0.60 -0.66
N MET A 123 13.85 -0.83 -0.85
CA MET A 123 12.81 -0.47 0.12
C MET A 123 13.04 -1.19 1.46
N LEU A 124 13.22 -2.50 1.44
CA LEU A 124 13.51 -3.29 2.66
C LEU A 124 14.73 -2.79 3.40
N ASN A 125 15.80 -2.43 2.70
CA ASN A 125 17.03 -1.88 3.30
C ASN A 125 16.82 -0.50 3.97
N SER A 126 15.79 0.24 3.58
CA SER A 126 15.42 1.52 4.21
C SER A 126 14.50 1.37 5.42
N MET A 127 13.87 0.21 5.59
CA MET A 127 12.90 -0.09 6.65
C MET A 127 13.59 -0.79 7.84
N GLU A 128 13.06 -0.56 9.04
CA GLU A 128 13.49 -1.30 10.23
C GLU A 128 12.68 -2.59 10.36
N ASN A 129 13.27 -3.74 9.95
CA ASN A 129 12.59 -5.06 9.95
C ASN A 129 11.26 -5.08 9.17
N GLY A 130 11.22 -4.36 8.05
CA GLY A 130 10.02 -4.21 7.26
C GLY A 130 9.68 -5.43 6.42
N MET A 131 8.47 -5.40 5.87
CA MET A 131 7.92 -6.36 4.94
C MET A 131 7.40 -5.63 3.70
N VAL A 132 7.66 -6.16 2.52
CA VAL A 132 7.15 -5.59 1.26
C VAL A 132 6.31 -6.62 0.52
N VAL A 133 5.16 -6.18 0.05
CA VAL A 133 4.27 -6.94 -0.81
C VAL A 133 4.30 -6.32 -2.20
N LEU A 134 4.93 -7.00 -3.14
CA LEU A 134 4.96 -6.60 -4.54
C LEU A 134 3.80 -7.27 -5.28
N THR A 135 2.96 -6.47 -5.94
CA THR A 135 1.90 -6.98 -6.82
C THR A 135 2.29 -6.76 -8.28
N LEU A 136 2.06 -7.77 -9.12
CA LEU A 136 2.50 -7.85 -10.51
C LEU A 136 1.33 -8.13 -11.47
N GLY A 137 0.15 -7.58 -11.17
CA GLY A 137 -1.06 -7.81 -11.96
C GLY A 137 -1.35 -9.30 -12.14
N GLU A 138 -1.43 -9.76 -13.38
CA GLU A 138 -1.70 -11.17 -13.71
C GLU A 138 -0.57 -12.14 -13.34
N ALA A 139 0.64 -11.64 -13.09
CA ALA A 139 1.76 -12.44 -12.63
C ALA A 139 1.75 -12.73 -11.12
N GLY A 140 0.72 -12.25 -10.41
CA GLY A 140 0.51 -12.56 -9.00
C GLY A 140 1.15 -11.58 -8.04
N SER A 141 1.63 -12.06 -6.91
CA SER A 141 2.20 -11.24 -5.85
C SER A 141 3.33 -11.94 -5.12
N HIS A 142 4.25 -11.14 -4.59
CA HIS A 142 5.40 -11.61 -3.79
C HIS A 142 5.36 -10.92 -2.42
N PHE A 143 5.48 -11.71 -1.36
CA PHE A 143 5.75 -11.22 -0.02
C PHE A 143 7.22 -11.38 0.27
N ILE A 144 7.90 -10.29 0.59
CA ILE A 144 9.35 -10.26 0.76
C ILE A 144 9.68 -9.59 2.09
N SER A 145 10.50 -10.25 2.88
CA SER A 145 11.06 -9.76 4.14
C SER A 145 12.51 -10.27 4.28
N PRO A 146 13.27 -9.84 5.30
CA PRO A 146 14.60 -10.38 5.54
C PRO A 146 14.66 -11.89 5.74
N LYS A 147 13.55 -12.51 6.21
CA LYS A 147 13.47 -13.95 6.52
C LYS A 147 12.75 -14.77 5.46
N PHE A 148 11.80 -14.17 4.73
CA PHE A 148 10.88 -14.89 3.85
C PHE A 148 10.76 -14.24 2.47
N ASN A 149 10.67 -15.10 1.46
CA ASN A 149 10.28 -14.72 0.10
C ASN A 149 9.21 -15.71 -0.36
N ILE A 150 7.97 -15.27 -0.44
CA ILE A 150 6.80 -16.10 -0.72
C ILE A 150 6.11 -15.55 -1.97
N GLN A 151 5.85 -16.41 -2.93
CA GLN A 151 5.14 -16.07 -4.16
C GLN A 151 3.74 -16.65 -4.11
N GLN A 152 2.78 -15.91 -4.66
CA GLN A 152 1.39 -16.33 -4.79
C GLN A 152 0.88 -15.98 -6.19
N ASP A 153 0.48 -17.00 -6.93
CA ASP A 153 -0.22 -16.82 -8.20
C ASP A 153 -1.59 -16.20 -7.99
N ILE A 154 -2.14 -15.57 -9.03
CA ILE A 154 -3.50 -15.06 -8.99
C ILE A 154 -4.52 -16.20 -8.89
N TYR A 155 -5.64 -15.91 -8.24
CA TYR A 155 -6.87 -16.67 -8.45
C TYR A 155 -7.63 -16.07 -9.62
N LYS A 156 -8.00 -16.93 -10.58
CA LYS A 156 -8.82 -16.48 -11.71
C LYS A 156 -10.21 -16.11 -11.24
N ALA A 157 -10.64 -14.90 -11.55
CA ALA A 157 -12.01 -14.47 -11.32
C ALA A 157 -12.98 -15.33 -12.14
N LYS A 158 -14.16 -15.63 -11.58
CA LYS A 158 -15.21 -16.42 -12.29
C LYS A 158 -15.79 -15.68 -13.49
N SER A 159 -15.76 -14.36 -13.47
CA SER A 159 -16.17 -13.44 -14.53
C SER A 159 -15.24 -12.23 -14.48
N TYR A 160 -15.21 -11.43 -15.51
CA TYR A 160 -14.44 -10.19 -15.53
C TYR A 160 -15.39 -8.99 -15.54
N GLY A 161 -15.32 -8.17 -14.51
CA GLY A 161 -15.99 -6.88 -14.42
C GLY A 161 -15.02 -5.74 -14.75
N ASP A 162 -14.21 -5.37 -13.79
CA ASP A 162 -13.04 -4.47 -13.96
C ASP A 162 -12.02 -4.69 -12.82
N THR A 163 -10.89 -3.99 -12.89
CA THR A 163 -9.80 -4.11 -11.91
C THR A 163 -9.82 -3.02 -10.83
N VAL A 164 -10.82 -2.13 -10.82
CA VAL A 164 -10.89 -1.03 -9.86
C VAL A 164 -11.03 -1.57 -8.45
N GLY A 165 -10.14 -1.15 -7.55
CA GLY A 165 -10.11 -1.60 -6.16
C GLY A 165 -9.56 -3.01 -5.91
N ALA A 166 -9.07 -3.72 -6.95
CA ALA A 166 -8.50 -5.05 -6.78
C ALA A 166 -7.27 -5.04 -5.85
N GLY A 167 -6.36 -4.06 -6.04
CA GLY A 167 -5.20 -3.87 -5.19
C GLY A 167 -5.56 -3.51 -3.74
N ASP A 168 -6.53 -2.61 -3.56
CA ASP A 168 -7.01 -2.19 -2.25
C ASP A 168 -7.67 -3.38 -1.52
N THR A 169 -8.50 -4.16 -2.23
CA THR A 169 -9.17 -5.35 -1.69
C THR A 169 -8.14 -6.44 -1.34
N PHE A 170 -7.16 -6.67 -2.19
CA PHE A 170 -6.06 -7.60 -1.94
C PHE A 170 -5.35 -7.25 -0.62
N PHE A 171 -4.89 -6.01 -0.51
CA PHE A 171 -4.05 -5.60 0.61
C PHE A 171 -4.84 -5.52 1.92
N SER A 172 -6.07 -5.01 1.90
CA SER A 172 -6.95 -4.95 3.07
C SER A 172 -7.26 -6.35 3.61
N ALA A 173 -7.60 -7.31 2.73
CA ALA A 173 -7.87 -8.69 3.13
C ALA A 173 -6.61 -9.36 3.70
N MET A 174 -5.45 -9.17 3.06
CA MET A 174 -4.18 -9.70 3.54
C MET A 174 -3.83 -9.16 4.93
N ILE A 175 -3.93 -7.84 5.15
CA ILE A 175 -3.66 -7.21 6.46
C ILE A 175 -4.65 -7.73 7.51
N ALA A 176 -5.93 -7.83 7.20
CA ALA A 176 -6.93 -8.36 8.13
C ALA A 176 -6.60 -9.79 8.57
N GLN A 177 -6.10 -10.63 7.66
CA GLN A 177 -5.66 -11.97 7.99
C GLN A 177 -4.38 -11.98 8.84
N LEU A 178 -3.41 -11.11 8.54
CA LEU A 178 -2.18 -10.98 9.34
C LEU A 178 -2.47 -10.53 10.77
N LEU A 179 -3.40 -9.59 10.97
CA LEU A 179 -3.85 -9.15 12.29
C LEU A 179 -4.54 -10.28 13.04
N ARG A 180 -5.45 -10.99 12.38
CA ARG A 180 -6.18 -12.13 12.96
C ARG A 180 -5.26 -13.23 13.46
N ASP A 181 -4.13 -13.46 12.79
CA ASP A 181 -3.18 -14.52 13.11
C ASP A 181 -2.00 -14.03 13.98
N ASP A 182 -2.04 -12.80 14.49
CA ASP A 182 -0.95 -12.09 15.20
C ASP A 182 0.37 -12.03 14.41
N ALA A 183 0.31 -12.19 13.10
CA ALA A 183 1.50 -12.33 12.25
C ALA A 183 2.24 -11.00 11.99
N LEU A 184 1.70 -9.88 12.42
CA LEU A 184 2.39 -8.58 12.43
C LEU A 184 3.16 -8.30 13.73
N TYR A 185 2.84 -8.99 14.83
CA TYR A 185 3.39 -8.73 16.17
C TYR A 185 4.36 -9.80 16.65
N GLN A 186 4.16 -11.05 16.23
CA GLN A 186 5.02 -12.17 16.57
C GLN A 186 5.96 -12.51 15.42
N GLU A 187 6.93 -13.38 15.65
CA GLU A 187 7.66 -13.98 14.53
C GLU A 187 6.67 -14.72 13.63
N ALA A 188 6.32 -14.08 12.53
CA ALA A 188 5.44 -14.70 11.56
C ALA A 188 6.15 -15.94 10.98
N ASP A 189 5.46 -17.04 10.89
CA ASP A 189 5.91 -18.20 10.15
C ASP A 189 5.50 -18.11 8.67
N GLN A 190 6.18 -18.89 7.85
CA GLN A 190 5.94 -18.90 6.40
C GLN A 190 4.51 -19.33 6.04
N GLU A 191 3.89 -20.18 6.83
CA GLU A 191 2.54 -20.70 6.59
C GLU A 191 1.49 -19.59 6.76
N LYS A 192 1.55 -18.86 7.89
CA LYS A 192 0.64 -17.73 8.15
C LYS A 192 0.77 -16.62 7.09
N LEU A 193 2.01 -16.27 6.73
CA LEU A 193 2.28 -15.27 5.70
C LEU A 193 1.76 -15.72 4.33
N GLY A 194 2.01 -16.97 3.95
CA GLY A 194 1.51 -17.56 2.71
C GLY A 194 -0.02 -17.63 2.67
N TYR A 195 -0.64 -17.95 3.81
CA TYR A 195 -2.09 -17.97 3.91
C TYR A 195 -2.70 -16.56 3.77
N ALA A 196 -2.11 -15.55 4.41
CA ALA A 196 -2.56 -14.16 4.29
C ALA A 196 -2.46 -13.65 2.84
N LEU A 197 -1.34 -13.95 2.16
CA LEU A 197 -1.13 -13.60 0.75
C LEU A 197 -2.18 -14.27 -0.16
N LYS A 198 -2.44 -15.55 0.07
CA LYS A 198 -3.48 -16.33 -0.60
C LYS A 198 -4.88 -15.73 -0.37
N PHE A 199 -5.19 -15.35 0.86
CA PHE A 199 -6.47 -14.77 1.23
C PHE A 199 -6.69 -13.43 0.51
N GLY A 200 -5.66 -12.56 0.46
CA GLY A 200 -5.68 -11.33 -0.33
C GLY A 200 -5.94 -11.58 -1.81
N SER A 201 -5.24 -12.55 -2.41
CA SER A 201 -5.41 -12.92 -3.82
C SER A 201 -6.83 -13.43 -4.14
N LEU A 202 -7.43 -14.20 -3.25
CA LEU A 202 -8.84 -14.63 -3.38
C LEU A 202 -9.82 -13.47 -3.30
N ALA A 203 -9.61 -12.54 -2.36
CA ALA A 203 -10.45 -11.35 -2.22
C ALA A 203 -10.38 -10.46 -3.47
N ALA A 204 -9.18 -10.24 -4.01
CA ALA A 204 -9.00 -9.52 -5.27
C ALA A 204 -9.73 -10.18 -6.44
N ALA A 205 -9.69 -11.50 -6.56
CA ALA A 205 -10.42 -12.23 -7.62
C ALA A 205 -11.94 -12.06 -7.51
N ILE A 206 -12.48 -11.96 -6.28
CA ILE A 206 -13.91 -11.68 -6.06
C ILE A 206 -14.25 -10.23 -6.46
N ASN A 207 -13.36 -9.27 -6.16
CA ASN A 207 -13.54 -7.88 -6.56
C ASN A 207 -13.55 -7.75 -8.10
N VAL A 208 -12.54 -8.31 -8.79
CA VAL A 208 -12.41 -8.28 -10.27
C VAL A 208 -13.62 -8.89 -10.97
N ALA A 209 -14.35 -9.79 -10.32
CA ALA A 209 -15.57 -10.38 -10.90
C ALA A 209 -16.75 -9.41 -10.99
N LYS A 210 -16.65 -8.22 -10.40
CA LYS A 210 -17.69 -7.19 -10.33
C LYS A 210 -17.26 -5.93 -11.07
N VAL A 211 -18.22 -5.04 -11.34
CA VAL A 211 -17.96 -3.73 -11.94
C VAL A 211 -17.91 -2.69 -10.82
N GLY A 212 -16.81 -1.92 -10.76
CA GLY A 212 -16.57 -0.92 -9.73
C GLY A 212 -15.97 -1.50 -8.44
N CYS A 213 -15.70 -0.62 -7.47
CA CYS A 213 -15.14 -0.98 -6.17
C CYS A 213 -16.24 -1.51 -5.24
N HIS A 214 -16.11 -2.76 -4.78
CA HIS A 214 -17.09 -3.46 -3.94
C HIS A 214 -16.44 -4.09 -2.70
#